data_c40899e78c2eab94f917017202f9d972
#
_entry.id   c40899e78c2eab94f917017202f9d972
#
_cell.length_a   1.000
_cell.length_b   1.000
_cell.length_c   1.000
_cell.angle_alpha   90.00
_cell.angle_beta   90.00
_cell.angle_gamma   90.00
#
_symmetry.space_group_name_H-M   'P 1'
#
loop_
_entity.id
_entity.type
_entity.pdbx_description
1 polymer ?
#
loop_
_entity_poly.entity_id
_entity_poly.type
_entity_poly.pdbx_seq_one_letter_code
_entity_poly.pdbx_strand_id
1 'polypeptide(L)'
;MSLIKKQLIIVGSNPSSASPDCSPFHPTTKSRQFIDKLFNGSSYELTYINLVDYKTDGNKPLSNKVIKLELVNIKQKFHGIRDSKIITLGKTASYGLDLAGIGHFALPHPSGLCRFWNDRVASEAKIQEMFAWIESCYS
;
A
#
# COMPACT_ATOMS: atom_id res chain seq x y z
N MET A 1 15.59 22.46 -16.59
CA MET A 1 15.28 22.04 -15.22
C MET A 1 14.50 20.74 -15.27
N SER A 2 15.02 19.72 -14.63
CA SER A 2 14.38 18.43 -14.62
C SER A 2 13.26 18.40 -13.57
N LEU A 3 12.05 18.04 -13.99
CA LEU A 3 10.92 17.84 -13.10
C LEU A 3 10.78 16.35 -12.82
N ILE A 4 11.79 15.77 -12.17
CA ILE A 4 11.74 14.37 -11.80
C ILE A 4 10.81 14.24 -10.61
N LYS A 5 9.68 13.56 -10.84
CA LYS A 5 8.76 13.21 -9.75
C LYS A 5 9.36 12.10 -8.92
N LYS A 6 9.24 12.23 -7.60
CA LYS A 6 9.64 11.18 -6.69
C LYS A 6 8.66 10.02 -6.80
N GLN A 7 9.17 8.82 -6.96
CA GLN A 7 8.34 7.63 -7.07
C GLN A 7 7.95 7.12 -5.68
N LEU A 8 6.71 6.73 -5.56
CA LEU A 8 6.14 6.17 -4.35
C LEU A 8 5.31 4.95 -4.71
N ILE A 9 5.54 3.86 -4.01
CA ILE A 9 4.85 2.60 -4.30
C ILE A 9 3.82 2.34 -3.21
N ILE A 10 2.57 2.14 -3.62
CA ILE A 10 1.45 1.86 -2.73
C ILE A 10 1.12 0.37 -2.83
N VAL A 11 1.15 -0.34 -1.71
CA VAL A 11 0.98 -1.79 -1.69
C VAL A 11 -0.26 -2.19 -0.92
N GLY A 12 -1.10 -2.98 -1.57
CA GLY A 12 -2.23 -3.64 -0.95
C GLY A 12 -2.03 -5.15 -0.90
N SER A 13 -2.96 -5.87 -0.30
CA SER A 13 -2.85 -7.32 -0.18
C SER A 13 -3.29 -8.05 -1.45
N ASN A 14 -4.46 -7.71 -1.97
CA ASN A 14 -5.07 -8.39 -3.11
C ASN A 14 -6.15 -7.51 -3.71
N PRO A 15 -6.58 -7.78 -4.97
CA PRO A 15 -7.64 -6.99 -5.58
C PRO A 15 -8.95 -7.07 -4.80
N SER A 16 -9.67 -5.95 -4.74
CA SER A 16 -10.97 -5.89 -4.06
C SER A 16 -12.03 -6.66 -4.86
N SER A 17 -12.98 -7.30 -4.16
CA SER A 17 -14.12 -7.93 -4.81
C SER A 17 -15.00 -6.91 -5.53
N ALA A 18 -14.96 -5.64 -5.13
CA ALA A 18 -15.69 -4.55 -5.78
C ALA A 18 -15.01 -4.06 -7.05
N SER A 19 -13.77 -4.46 -7.31
CA SER A 19 -13.07 -4.08 -8.53
C SER A 19 -13.61 -4.85 -9.73
N PRO A 20 -13.77 -4.22 -10.91
CA PRO A 20 -14.23 -4.93 -12.13
C PRO A 20 -13.18 -5.89 -12.69
N ASP A 21 -11.93 -5.76 -12.30
CA ASP A 21 -10.83 -6.62 -12.74
C ASP A 21 -9.88 -6.91 -11.59
N CYS A 22 -8.69 -7.42 -11.88
CA CYS A 22 -7.68 -7.73 -10.88
C CYS A 22 -6.54 -6.72 -10.83
N SER A 23 -6.72 -5.53 -11.40
CA SER A 23 -5.70 -4.49 -11.31
C SER A 23 -5.57 -3.96 -9.89
N PRO A 24 -4.35 -3.59 -9.44
CA PRO A 24 -4.17 -3.03 -8.11
C PRO A 24 -4.84 -1.67 -8.00
N PHE A 25 -5.59 -1.47 -6.92
CA PHE A 25 -6.19 -0.17 -6.62
C PHE A 25 -6.98 0.42 -7.80
N HIS A 26 -7.92 -0.37 -8.32
CA HIS A 26 -8.77 0.12 -9.41
C HIS A 26 -9.44 1.44 -9.02
N PRO A 27 -9.57 2.41 -9.95
CA PRO A 27 -10.11 3.75 -9.61
C PRO A 27 -11.49 3.76 -8.96
N THR A 28 -12.29 2.70 -9.15
CA THR A 28 -13.62 2.59 -8.54
C THR A 28 -13.59 2.17 -7.08
N THR A 29 -12.45 1.74 -6.56
CA THR A 29 -12.35 1.24 -5.18
C THR A 29 -12.16 2.37 -4.17
N LYS A 30 -12.65 2.15 -2.95
CA LYS A 30 -12.52 3.14 -1.87
C LYS A 30 -11.05 3.35 -1.50
N SER A 31 -10.24 2.30 -1.54
CA SER A 31 -8.81 2.40 -1.25
C SER A 31 -8.11 3.34 -2.22
N ARG A 32 -8.42 3.26 -3.52
CA ARG A 32 -7.84 4.15 -4.52
C ARG A 32 -8.29 5.59 -4.30
N GLN A 33 -9.57 5.79 -3.99
CA GLN A 33 -10.10 7.12 -3.72
C GLN A 33 -9.44 7.74 -2.50
N PHE A 34 -9.20 6.95 -1.47
CA PHE A 34 -8.47 7.39 -0.27
C PHE A 34 -7.05 7.86 -0.63
N ILE A 35 -6.32 7.06 -1.41
CA ILE A 35 -4.96 7.39 -1.81
C ILE A 35 -4.93 8.64 -2.70
N ASP A 36 -5.85 8.74 -3.65
CA ASP A 36 -5.93 9.90 -4.54
C ASP A 36 -6.14 11.19 -3.73
N LYS A 37 -7.00 11.13 -2.72
CA LYS A 37 -7.26 12.27 -1.84
C LYS A 37 -6.04 12.59 -0.97
N LEU A 38 -5.38 11.57 -0.43
CA LEU A 38 -4.22 11.73 0.46
C LEU A 38 -3.05 12.41 -0.25
N PHE A 39 -2.81 12.06 -1.50
CA PHE A 39 -1.70 12.60 -2.28
C PHE A 39 -2.12 13.67 -3.29
N ASN A 40 -3.34 14.19 -3.17
CA ASN A 40 -3.81 15.25 -4.04
C ASN A 40 -2.92 16.49 -3.91
N GLY A 41 -2.47 16.99 -5.05
CA GLY A 41 -1.59 18.16 -5.09
C GLY A 41 -0.12 17.87 -4.77
N SER A 42 0.22 16.61 -4.48
CA SER A 42 1.62 16.24 -4.26
C SER A 42 2.36 16.03 -5.59
N SER A 43 3.69 16.05 -5.51
CA SER A 43 4.55 15.81 -6.68
C SER A 43 5.00 14.36 -6.80
N TYR A 44 4.39 13.44 -6.06
CA TYR A 44 4.75 12.04 -6.13
C TYR A 44 4.12 11.36 -7.32
N GLU A 45 4.87 10.47 -7.95
CA GLU A 45 4.36 9.55 -8.97
C GLU A 45 4.05 8.23 -8.28
N LEU A 46 2.77 7.84 -8.27
CA LEU A 46 2.30 6.67 -7.54
C LEU A 46 2.28 5.44 -8.43
N THR A 47 2.80 4.34 -7.92
CA THR A 47 2.71 3.01 -8.54
C THR A 47 1.97 2.10 -7.58
N TYR A 48 1.04 1.30 -8.08
CA TYR A 48 0.18 0.44 -7.27
C TYR A 48 0.52 -1.02 -7.49
N ILE A 49 0.72 -1.77 -6.41
CA ILE A 49 1.05 -3.19 -6.47
C ILE A 49 0.31 -3.91 -5.35
N ASN A 50 -0.22 -5.10 -5.63
CA ASN A 50 -0.74 -6.00 -4.61
C ASN A 50 0.25 -7.13 -4.34
N LEU A 51 0.18 -7.71 -3.15
CA LEU A 51 0.98 -8.90 -2.83
C LEU A 51 0.66 -10.04 -3.78
N VAL A 52 -0.64 -10.24 -4.05
CA VAL A 52 -1.12 -11.25 -4.99
C VAL A 52 -2.10 -10.61 -5.96
N ASP A 53 -2.26 -11.23 -7.13
CA ASP A 53 -3.06 -10.64 -8.22
C ASP A 53 -4.41 -11.34 -8.40
N TYR A 54 -4.88 -12.07 -7.38
CA TYR A 54 -6.18 -12.74 -7.42
C TYR A 54 -7.05 -12.28 -6.25
N LYS A 55 -8.37 -12.30 -6.47
CA LYS A 55 -9.35 -11.93 -5.45
C LYS A 55 -9.56 -13.08 -4.47
N THR A 56 -9.92 -12.71 -3.23
CA THR A 56 -10.35 -13.68 -2.23
C THR A 56 -11.88 -13.70 -2.14
N ASP A 57 -12.43 -14.80 -1.62
CA ASP A 57 -13.87 -14.91 -1.45
C ASP A 57 -14.39 -13.91 -0.41
N GLY A 58 -15.37 -13.11 -0.81
CA GLY A 58 -16.02 -12.15 0.08
C GLY A 58 -15.06 -11.11 0.70
N ASN A 59 -13.99 -10.75 0.01
CA ASN A 59 -12.98 -9.82 0.53
C ASN A 59 -12.29 -10.29 1.82
N LYS A 60 -12.23 -11.60 2.05
CA LYS A 60 -11.48 -12.11 3.20
C LYS A 60 -10.02 -11.75 3.11
N PRO A 61 -9.39 -11.33 4.21
CA PRO A 61 -7.94 -11.09 4.20
C PRO A 61 -7.18 -12.35 3.84
N LEU A 62 -6.04 -12.21 3.17
CA LEU A 62 -5.14 -13.32 2.96
C LEU A 62 -4.67 -13.85 4.32
N SER A 63 -4.70 -15.17 4.49
CA SER A 63 -4.18 -15.77 5.73
C SER A 63 -2.66 -15.71 5.74
N ASN A 64 -2.07 -15.76 6.93
CA ASN A 64 -0.62 -15.81 7.07
C ASN A 64 -0.02 -17.02 6.36
N LYS A 65 -0.75 -18.14 6.36
CA LYS A 65 -0.33 -19.35 5.65
C LYS A 65 -0.21 -19.11 4.15
N VAL A 66 -1.21 -18.45 3.56
CA VAL A 66 -1.19 -18.14 2.12
C VAL A 66 -0.04 -17.19 1.81
N ILE A 67 0.19 -16.17 2.64
CA ILE A 67 1.30 -15.24 2.44
C ILE A 67 2.64 -15.97 2.46
N LYS A 68 2.82 -16.92 3.39
CA LYS A 68 4.04 -17.73 3.44
C LYS A 68 4.22 -18.58 2.19
N LEU A 69 3.12 -19.14 1.66
CA LEU A 69 3.17 -19.90 0.41
C LEU A 69 3.51 -19.02 -0.79
N GLU A 70 3.10 -17.77 -0.78
CA GLU A 70 3.35 -16.81 -1.85
C GLU A 70 4.68 -16.06 -1.70
N LEU A 71 5.45 -16.34 -0.66
CA LEU A 71 6.62 -15.53 -0.30
C LEU A 71 7.65 -15.43 -1.42
N VAL A 72 7.90 -16.50 -2.14
CA VAL A 72 8.86 -16.49 -3.27
C VAL A 72 8.36 -15.52 -4.34
N ASN A 73 7.08 -15.61 -4.68
CA ASN A 73 6.47 -14.73 -5.69
C ASN A 73 6.48 -13.26 -5.22
N ILE A 74 6.22 -13.02 -3.95
CA ILE A 74 6.27 -11.68 -3.38
C ILE A 74 7.68 -11.11 -3.47
N LYS A 75 8.68 -11.87 -3.08
CA LYS A 75 10.09 -11.44 -3.17
C LYS A 75 10.48 -11.10 -4.60
N GLN A 76 10.07 -11.92 -5.56
CA GLN A 76 10.36 -11.65 -6.97
C GLN A 76 9.67 -10.39 -7.47
N LYS A 77 8.40 -10.20 -7.09
CA LYS A 77 7.61 -9.04 -7.49
C LYS A 77 8.25 -7.74 -7.04
N PHE A 78 8.82 -7.72 -5.85
CA PHE A 78 9.40 -6.51 -5.26
C PHE A 78 10.92 -6.41 -5.40
N HIS A 79 11.57 -7.36 -6.07
CA HIS A 79 13.03 -7.39 -6.15
C HIS A 79 13.62 -6.13 -6.74
N GLY A 80 13.08 -5.63 -7.86
CA GLY A 80 13.61 -4.46 -8.57
C GLY A 80 13.24 -3.13 -7.95
N ILE A 81 12.36 -3.11 -6.94
CA ILE A 81 11.83 -1.87 -6.36
C ILE A 81 11.99 -1.83 -4.84
N ARG A 82 12.74 -2.76 -4.26
CA ARG A 82 12.87 -2.88 -2.80
C ARG A 82 13.51 -1.66 -2.13
N ASP A 83 14.29 -0.89 -2.89
CA ASP A 83 14.93 0.33 -2.38
C ASP A 83 14.07 1.59 -2.58
N SER A 84 12.92 1.45 -3.21
CA SER A 84 11.96 2.54 -3.37
C SER A 84 11.23 2.80 -2.06
N LYS A 85 10.62 3.98 -1.94
CA LYS A 85 9.74 4.26 -0.81
C LYS A 85 8.42 3.55 -1.03
N ILE A 86 8.07 2.69 -0.07
CA ILE A 86 6.90 1.81 -0.14
C ILE A 86 5.98 2.10 1.02
N ILE A 87 4.69 2.28 0.73
CA ILE A 87 3.64 2.45 1.72
C ILE A 87 2.67 1.29 1.60
N THR A 88 2.42 0.58 2.71
CA THR A 88 1.43 -0.49 2.72
C THR A 88 0.11 0.00 3.30
N LEU A 89 -1.00 -0.50 2.78
CA LEU A 89 -2.33 -0.28 3.35
C LEU A 89 -2.82 -1.56 4.01
N GLY A 90 -2.88 -1.52 5.33
CA GLY A 90 -3.38 -2.63 6.14
C GLY A 90 -2.31 -3.59 6.61
N LYS A 91 -2.67 -4.36 7.64
CA LYS A 91 -1.74 -5.28 8.32
C LYS A 91 -1.28 -6.42 7.43
N THR A 92 -2.16 -6.89 6.55
CA THR A 92 -1.85 -8.04 5.68
C THR A 92 -0.73 -7.71 4.71
N ALA A 93 -0.82 -6.55 4.04
CA ALA A 93 0.23 -6.11 3.12
C ALA A 93 1.55 -5.90 3.86
N SER A 94 1.51 -5.26 5.02
CA SER A 94 2.68 -5.02 5.84
C SER A 94 3.34 -6.33 6.28
N TYR A 95 2.55 -7.31 6.72
CA TYR A 95 3.05 -8.62 7.12
C TYR A 95 3.80 -9.32 5.97
N GLY A 96 3.25 -9.25 4.75
CA GLY A 96 3.89 -9.85 3.58
C GLY A 96 5.24 -9.23 3.28
N LEU A 97 5.35 -7.90 3.34
CA LEU A 97 6.62 -7.22 3.10
C LEU A 97 7.62 -7.44 4.24
N ASP A 98 7.14 -7.53 5.48
CA ASP A 98 8.01 -7.87 6.62
C ASP A 98 8.64 -9.25 6.42
N LEU A 99 7.85 -10.25 6.03
CA LEU A 99 8.37 -11.59 5.75
C LEU A 99 9.37 -11.59 4.59
N ALA A 100 9.15 -10.74 3.59
CA ALA A 100 10.05 -10.62 2.45
C ALA A 100 11.30 -9.79 2.75
N GLY A 101 11.39 -9.19 3.93
CA GLY A 101 12.53 -8.36 4.30
C GLY A 101 12.57 -7.02 3.59
N ILE A 102 11.42 -6.46 3.23
CA ILE A 102 11.31 -5.22 2.47
C ILE A 102 10.84 -4.10 3.38
N GLY A 103 11.65 -3.04 3.49
CA GLY A 103 11.31 -1.87 4.29
C GLY A 103 10.14 -1.09 3.71
N HIS A 104 9.24 -0.63 4.57
CA HIS A 104 8.05 0.10 4.16
C HIS A 104 7.48 0.89 5.33
N PHE A 105 6.55 1.80 5.03
CA PHE A 105 5.76 2.48 6.04
C PHE A 105 4.33 1.92 6.00
N ALA A 106 3.84 1.47 7.14
CA ALA A 106 2.52 0.84 7.22
C ALA A 106 1.46 1.86 7.63
N LEU A 107 0.40 1.97 6.82
CA LEU A 107 -0.80 2.71 7.16
C LEU A 107 -1.93 1.72 7.47
N PRO A 108 -2.82 2.05 8.41
CA PRO A 108 -4.05 1.28 8.58
C PRO A 108 -4.88 1.26 7.30
N HIS A 109 -5.59 0.17 7.07
CA HIS A 109 -6.42 0.05 5.87
C HIS A 109 -7.55 1.09 5.89
N PRO A 110 -7.82 1.79 4.76
CA PRO A 110 -8.86 2.82 4.72
C PRO A 110 -10.28 2.26 4.54
N SER A 111 -10.57 1.09 5.09
CA SER A 111 -11.92 0.52 5.04
C SER A 111 -12.80 1.15 6.10
N GLY A 112 -14.13 1.10 5.88
CA GLY A 112 -15.10 1.57 6.87
C GLY A 112 -15.08 0.80 8.18
N LEU A 113 -14.43 -0.38 8.21
CA LEU A 113 -14.27 -1.18 9.42
C LEU A 113 -13.07 -0.73 10.26
N CYS A 114 -12.17 0.06 9.69
CA CYS A 114 -10.98 0.54 10.41
C CYS A 114 -11.29 1.85 11.11
N ARG A 115 -11.43 1.80 12.42
CA ARG A 115 -11.81 2.97 13.23
C ARG A 115 -10.69 4.00 13.37
N PHE A 116 -9.45 3.64 13.06
CA PHE A 116 -8.31 4.55 13.19
C PHE A 116 -8.56 5.87 12.46
N TRP A 117 -9.13 5.79 11.25
CA TRP A 117 -9.35 6.98 10.41
C TRP A 117 -10.47 7.89 10.92
N ASN A 118 -11.24 7.44 11.93
CA ASN A 118 -12.24 8.26 12.59
C ASN A 118 -11.63 9.13 13.69
N ASP A 119 -10.42 8.83 14.14
CA ASP A 119 -9.68 9.65 15.10
C ASP A 119 -8.85 10.66 14.31
N ARG A 120 -9.37 11.90 14.24
CA ARG A 120 -8.73 12.93 13.43
C ARG A 120 -7.31 13.24 13.90
N VAL A 121 -7.09 13.33 15.21
CA VAL A 121 -5.77 13.66 15.75
C VAL A 121 -4.75 12.56 15.44
N ALA A 122 -5.11 11.31 15.73
CA ALA A 122 -4.21 10.17 15.47
C ALA A 122 -3.95 9.99 13.99
N SER A 123 -4.98 10.14 13.14
CA SER A 123 -4.81 9.96 11.70
C SER A 123 -3.96 11.07 11.07
N GLU A 124 -4.15 12.32 11.47
CA GLU A 124 -3.32 13.43 10.98
C GLU A 124 -1.87 13.26 11.40
N ALA A 125 -1.63 12.85 12.65
CA ALA A 125 -0.27 12.59 13.13
C ALA A 125 0.41 11.48 12.34
N LYS A 126 -0.34 10.43 12.01
CA LYS A 126 0.19 9.31 11.22
C LYS A 126 0.52 9.73 9.78
N ILE A 127 -0.33 10.56 9.18
CA ILE A 127 -0.08 11.09 7.83
C ILE A 127 1.17 11.96 7.82
N GLN A 128 1.34 12.83 8.81
CA GLN A 128 2.54 13.66 8.91
C GLN A 128 3.80 12.81 9.11
N GLU A 129 3.72 11.80 9.95
CA GLU A 129 4.81 10.83 10.16
C GLU A 129 5.17 10.13 8.84
N MET A 130 4.17 9.74 8.05
CA MET A 130 4.38 9.13 6.75
C MET A 130 5.13 10.06 5.80
N PHE A 131 4.69 11.30 5.66
CA PHE A 131 5.37 12.24 4.78
C PHE A 131 6.79 12.54 5.24
N ALA A 132 7.02 12.64 6.54
CA ALA A 132 8.37 12.81 7.09
C ALA A 132 9.24 11.60 6.76
N TRP A 133 8.70 10.38 6.87
CA TRP A 133 9.42 9.16 6.52
C TRP A 133 9.75 9.11 5.01
N ILE A 134 8.78 9.48 4.16
CA ILE A 134 9.01 9.51 2.71
C ILE A 134 10.19 10.42 2.38
N GLU A 135 10.26 11.59 2.98
CA GLU A 135 11.30 12.58 2.69
C GLU A 135 12.65 12.27 3.34
N SER A 136 12.67 11.42 4.37
CA SER A 136 13.86 11.23 5.20
C SER A 136 15.07 10.61 4.51
N CYS A 137 14.87 9.89 3.40
CA CYS A 137 15.94 9.16 2.74
C CYS A 137 16.12 9.55 1.27
N TYR A 138 15.54 10.64 0.84
CA TYR A 138 15.82 11.20 -0.49
C TYR A 138 17.04 12.12 -0.36
N SER A 139 18.17 11.51 -0.35
CA SER A 139 19.43 12.28 -0.32
C SER A 139 20.10 12.27 -1.68
#